data_c38b02c4bc6726b6669908c3de49f86d
#
_entry.id   c38b02c4bc6726b6669908c3de49f86d
#
_cell.length_a   1.000
_cell.length_b   1.000
_cell.length_c   1.000
_cell.angle_alpha   90.00
_cell.angle_beta   90.00
_cell.angle_gamma   90.00
#
_symmetry.space_group_name_H-M   'P 1'
#
loop_
_entity.id
_entity.type
_entity.pdbx_description
1 polymer ?
#
loop_
_entity_poly.entity_id
_entity_poly.type
_entity_poly.pdbx_seq_one_letter_code
_entity_poly.pdbx_strand_id
1 'polypeptide(L)'
;MRIRILFLIAILCSMLSGQIGFAGEAANPGAIEPKADQASRQMSDYLKSLKEFTLRTENTTDELALAGSKLQFGQTVDIYVKRPDRLRANAEGDLANQRFFFDGKSVTLFNKDKKVYTTLEAPGTIEEALEYAQNAFNLSAPLSDLIYPDAYNVLTQNVHSGHYVGLHVVRGIKCHHLVFIQDDIDWQIWIENSQTPLPRKMVITSKWLAGAPQFTALMSYWKTSARLPQGLFIFTPPVTAQKIEILPAAKGK
;
A
#
# COMPACT_ATOMS: atom_id res chain seq x y z
N MET A 1 -11.77 58.02 31.99
CA MET A 1 -13.22 58.33 31.99
C MET A 1 -13.96 57.37 31.04
N ARG A 2 -14.78 56.53 31.65
CA ARG A 2 -15.96 55.82 31.06
C ARG A 2 -15.71 54.83 29.91
N ILE A 3 -15.89 53.55 30.06
CA ILE A 3 -17.04 52.64 30.46
C ILE A 3 -17.46 51.81 29.25
N ARG A 4 -17.21 50.46 29.42
CA ARG A 4 -18.12 49.29 29.23
C ARG A 4 -18.81 49.15 27.86
N ILE A 5 -18.76 47.96 27.30
CA ILE A 5 -19.82 46.93 27.53
C ILE A 5 -19.29 45.59 27.08
N LEU A 6 -19.41 44.60 28.01
CA LEU A 6 -19.33 43.15 27.77
C LEU A 6 -20.47 42.69 26.85
N PHE A 7 -20.19 41.81 25.91
CA PHE A 7 -21.14 40.80 25.49
C PHE A 7 -20.48 39.43 25.60
N LEU A 8 -20.84 38.76 26.69
CA LEU A 8 -20.69 37.33 26.89
C LEU A 8 -21.69 36.63 25.96
N ILE A 9 -21.22 35.97 24.93
CA ILE A 9 -21.99 34.91 24.26
C ILE A 9 -21.37 33.59 24.72
N ALA A 10 -22.01 32.96 25.70
CA ALA A 10 -21.74 31.60 26.07
C ALA A 10 -22.30 30.70 24.97
N ILE A 11 -21.45 30.25 24.06
CA ILE A 11 -21.76 29.13 23.19
C ILE A 11 -21.57 27.86 24.04
N LEU A 12 -22.69 27.32 24.47
CA LEU A 12 -22.82 26.02 25.10
C LEU A 12 -22.51 24.97 24.02
N CYS A 13 -21.22 24.64 23.87
CA CYS A 13 -20.78 23.52 23.04
C CYS A 13 -21.07 22.26 23.86
N SER A 14 -22.25 21.67 23.65
CA SER A 14 -22.58 20.34 24.15
C SER A 14 -21.63 19.35 23.44
N MET A 15 -20.56 19.01 24.14
CA MET A 15 -19.73 17.85 23.78
C MET A 15 -20.59 16.60 23.99
N LEU A 16 -21.29 16.17 22.92
CA LEU A 16 -21.66 14.77 22.80
C LEU A 16 -20.35 14.00 22.55
N SER A 17 -19.70 13.59 23.63
CA SER A 17 -18.74 12.50 23.61
C SER A 17 -19.53 11.23 23.28
N GLY A 18 -19.76 11.00 21.99
CA GLY A 18 -20.20 9.71 21.50
C GLY A 18 -19.08 8.72 21.83
N GLN A 19 -19.23 8.02 22.94
CA GLN A 19 -18.50 6.78 23.15
C GLN A 19 -18.90 5.87 21.98
N ILE A 20 -17.97 5.61 21.07
CA ILE A 20 -18.09 4.53 20.11
C ILE A 20 -18.04 3.26 20.96
N GLY A 21 -19.20 2.85 21.45
CA GLY A 21 -19.35 1.57 22.10
C GLY A 21 -19.14 0.50 21.02
N PHE A 22 -18.02 -0.20 21.07
CA PHE A 22 -17.87 -1.47 20.39
C PHE A 22 -18.77 -2.49 21.10
N ALA A 23 -20.09 -2.48 20.75
CA ALA A 23 -20.99 -3.57 21.07
C ALA A 23 -20.75 -4.67 20.03
N GLY A 24 -19.62 -5.34 20.12
CA GLY A 24 -19.31 -6.57 19.41
C GLY A 24 -19.37 -7.71 20.43
N GLU A 25 -20.12 -8.74 20.11
CA GLU A 25 -20.03 -10.07 20.70
C GLU A 25 -18.55 -10.37 20.99
N ALA A 26 -18.22 -10.80 22.21
CA ALA A 26 -16.83 -10.99 22.64
C ALA A 26 -16.12 -11.93 21.64
N ALA A 27 -15.43 -11.34 20.70
CA ALA A 27 -14.63 -12.05 19.71
C ALA A 27 -13.54 -12.83 20.45
N ASN A 28 -13.39 -14.09 20.10
CA ASN A 28 -12.31 -14.92 20.60
C ASN A 28 -10.99 -14.16 20.40
N PRO A 29 -10.23 -13.81 21.45
CA PRO A 29 -8.97 -13.11 21.26
C PRO A 29 -8.06 -14.03 20.44
N GLY A 30 -7.73 -13.59 19.20
CA GLY A 30 -6.92 -14.36 18.27
C GLY A 30 -7.63 -14.84 17.00
N ALA A 31 -8.87 -14.38 16.70
CA ALA A 31 -9.57 -14.73 15.48
C ALA A 31 -9.86 -13.49 14.61
N ILE A 32 -9.96 -13.72 13.31
CA ILE A 32 -10.48 -12.70 12.38
C ILE A 32 -12.01 -12.73 12.46
N GLU A 33 -12.63 -11.59 12.75
CA GLU A 33 -14.09 -11.47 12.79
C GLU A 33 -14.71 -11.85 11.43
N PRO A 34 -15.88 -12.56 11.43
CA PRO A 34 -16.48 -13.07 10.19
C PRO A 34 -16.71 -12.01 9.11
N LYS A 35 -17.08 -10.78 9.47
CA LYS A 35 -17.25 -9.68 8.51
C LYS A 35 -15.93 -9.20 7.93
N ALA A 36 -14.86 -9.17 8.73
CA ALA A 36 -13.54 -8.79 8.25
C ALA A 36 -12.97 -9.88 7.32
N ASP A 37 -13.11 -11.13 7.70
CA ASP A 37 -12.73 -12.30 6.90
C ASP A 37 -13.46 -12.28 5.54
N GLN A 38 -14.79 -12.16 5.57
CA GLN A 38 -15.60 -12.15 4.35
C GLN A 38 -15.21 -11.02 3.39
N ALA A 39 -15.07 -9.79 3.88
CA ALA A 39 -14.70 -8.65 3.04
C ALA A 39 -13.30 -8.80 2.45
N SER A 40 -12.35 -9.32 3.21
CA SER A 40 -10.98 -9.56 2.74
C SER A 40 -10.91 -10.66 1.68
N ARG A 41 -11.66 -11.76 1.85
CA ARG A 41 -11.75 -12.83 0.85
C ARG A 41 -12.39 -12.35 -0.44
N GLN A 42 -13.50 -11.62 -0.35
CA GLN A 42 -14.18 -11.06 -1.53
C GLN A 42 -13.25 -10.13 -2.33
N MET A 43 -12.47 -9.28 -1.64
CA MET A 43 -11.46 -8.45 -2.28
C MET A 43 -10.38 -9.31 -2.97
N SER A 44 -9.84 -10.29 -2.27
CA SER A 44 -8.79 -11.18 -2.81
C SER A 44 -9.27 -11.93 -4.04
N ASP A 45 -10.47 -12.54 -3.98
CA ASP A 45 -11.07 -13.27 -5.10
C ASP A 45 -11.32 -12.37 -6.31
N TYR A 46 -11.78 -11.13 -6.06
CA TYR A 46 -11.96 -10.16 -7.13
C TYR A 46 -10.62 -9.78 -7.77
N LEU A 47 -9.60 -9.43 -6.97
CA LEU A 47 -8.26 -9.09 -7.48
C LEU A 47 -7.61 -10.26 -8.24
N LYS A 48 -7.81 -11.49 -7.77
CA LYS A 48 -7.36 -12.72 -8.44
C LYS A 48 -7.99 -12.90 -9.82
N SER A 49 -9.25 -12.50 -9.97
CA SER A 49 -9.98 -12.62 -11.25
C SER A 49 -9.45 -11.67 -12.34
N LEU A 50 -8.75 -10.59 -11.94
CA LEU A 50 -8.24 -9.58 -12.86
C LEU A 50 -6.98 -10.09 -13.57
N LYS A 51 -7.05 -10.23 -14.90
CA LYS A 51 -5.89 -10.63 -15.72
C LYS A 51 -4.98 -9.46 -16.07
N GLU A 52 -5.59 -8.34 -16.46
CA GLU A 52 -4.87 -7.11 -16.78
C GLU A 52 -5.57 -5.93 -16.10
N PHE A 53 -4.79 -5.12 -15.36
CA PHE A 53 -5.34 -3.95 -14.68
C PHE A 53 -4.28 -2.88 -14.45
N THR A 54 -4.75 -1.67 -14.19
CA THR A 54 -3.90 -0.57 -13.72
C THR A 54 -4.51 0.09 -12.52
N LEU A 55 -3.68 0.68 -11.71
CA LEU A 55 -4.08 1.56 -10.61
C LEU A 55 -3.02 2.63 -10.38
N ARG A 56 -3.43 3.71 -9.71
CA ARG A 56 -2.53 4.72 -9.16
C ARG A 56 -2.63 4.69 -7.65
N THR A 57 -1.49 4.77 -6.98
CA THR A 57 -1.44 4.98 -5.54
C THR A 57 -0.80 6.33 -5.23
N GLU A 58 -1.36 7.00 -4.23
CA GLU A 58 -0.76 8.17 -3.59
C GLU A 58 -0.33 7.72 -2.21
N ASN A 59 0.97 7.64 -2.02
CA ASN A 59 1.57 7.07 -0.81
C ASN A 59 2.16 8.19 0.04
N THR A 60 2.05 8.04 1.35
CA THR A 60 2.82 8.82 2.31
C THR A 60 3.53 7.87 3.26
N THR A 61 4.79 8.16 3.56
CA THR A 61 5.65 7.38 4.46
C THR A 61 6.20 8.30 5.53
N ASP A 62 6.03 7.92 6.79
CA ASP A 62 6.68 8.59 7.91
C ASP A 62 8.13 8.08 8.04
N GLU A 63 9.08 9.00 8.11
CA GLU A 63 10.47 8.72 8.43
C GLU A 63 10.86 9.41 9.73
N LEU A 64 11.66 8.72 10.55
CA LEU A 64 12.17 9.30 11.79
C LEU A 64 13.39 10.14 11.49
N ALA A 65 13.29 11.44 11.75
CA ALA A 65 14.40 12.37 11.66
C ALA A 65 15.17 12.47 12.97
N LEU A 66 16.28 13.22 12.92
CA LEU A 66 17.07 13.58 14.11
C LEU A 66 16.15 14.22 15.17
N ALA A 67 16.43 13.92 16.44
CA ALA A 67 15.66 14.37 17.60
C ALA A 67 14.22 13.81 17.72
N GLY A 68 13.92 12.68 17.04
CA GLY A 68 12.65 11.98 17.21
C GLY A 68 11.44 12.61 16.50
N SER A 69 11.66 13.66 15.68
CA SER A 69 10.58 14.20 14.85
C SER A 69 10.27 13.26 13.67
N LYS A 70 8.99 13.18 13.29
CA LYS A 70 8.57 12.47 12.08
C LYS A 70 8.53 13.43 10.91
N LEU A 71 9.16 13.04 9.81
CA LEU A 71 9.00 13.67 8.51
C LEU A 71 8.10 12.79 7.65
N GLN A 72 7.23 13.40 6.88
CA GLN A 72 6.36 12.67 5.97
C GLN A 72 6.78 12.95 4.52
N PHE A 73 7.00 11.86 3.77
CA PHE A 73 7.36 11.92 2.35
C PHE A 73 6.24 11.37 1.50
N GLY A 74 5.98 12.07 0.39
CA GLY A 74 4.96 11.71 -0.57
C GLY A 74 5.52 11.03 -1.82
N GLN A 75 4.76 10.07 -2.37
CA GLN A 75 5.08 9.41 -3.62
C GLN A 75 3.80 9.00 -4.35
N THR A 76 3.78 9.20 -5.66
CA THR A 76 2.75 8.64 -6.55
C THR A 76 3.33 7.45 -7.30
N VAL A 77 2.58 6.35 -7.38
CA VAL A 77 2.99 5.17 -8.14
C VAL A 77 1.89 4.77 -9.12
N ASP A 78 2.21 4.75 -10.42
CA ASP A 78 1.37 4.14 -11.45
C ASP A 78 1.77 2.69 -11.64
N ILE A 79 0.84 1.77 -11.43
CA ILE A 79 1.05 0.33 -11.46
C ILE A 79 0.28 -0.26 -12.64
N TYR A 80 0.95 -1.11 -13.40
CA TYR A 80 0.44 -1.83 -14.56
C TYR A 80 0.72 -3.32 -14.38
N VAL A 81 -0.34 -4.11 -14.35
CA VAL A 81 -0.25 -5.56 -14.12
C VAL A 81 -0.87 -6.31 -15.28
N LYS A 82 -0.15 -7.28 -15.81
CA LYS A 82 -0.66 -8.28 -16.74
C LYS A 82 -0.16 -9.65 -16.28
N ARG A 83 -1.07 -10.39 -15.68
CA ARG A 83 -0.77 -11.72 -15.13
C ARG A 83 -0.47 -12.73 -16.23
N PRO A 84 0.37 -13.72 -15.96
CA PRO A 84 1.03 -14.00 -14.68
C PRO A 84 2.39 -13.32 -14.50
N ASP A 85 2.96 -12.70 -15.54
CA ASP A 85 4.38 -12.48 -15.65
C ASP A 85 4.79 -11.09 -16.18
N ARG A 86 3.93 -10.09 -16.05
CA ARG A 86 4.24 -8.71 -16.49
C ARG A 86 3.83 -7.70 -15.42
N LEU A 87 4.80 -6.90 -15.02
CA LEU A 87 4.61 -5.83 -14.05
C LEU A 87 5.41 -4.59 -14.46
N ARG A 88 4.79 -3.44 -14.34
CA ARG A 88 5.48 -2.17 -14.39
C ARG A 88 4.98 -1.27 -13.28
N ALA A 89 5.89 -0.60 -12.57
CA ALA A 89 5.58 0.43 -11.61
C ALA A 89 6.41 1.68 -11.90
N ASN A 90 5.74 2.84 -11.99
CA ASN A 90 6.39 4.13 -12.14
C ASN A 90 6.17 4.91 -10.84
N ALA A 91 7.22 5.11 -10.07
CA ALA A 91 7.19 5.83 -8.80
C ALA A 91 7.83 7.19 -8.99
N GLU A 92 7.12 8.25 -8.59
CA GLU A 92 7.58 9.64 -8.61
C GLU A 92 7.24 10.31 -7.28
N GLY A 93 8.22 10.91 -6.61
CA GLY A 93 7.99 11.55 -5.32
C GLY A 93 9.22 12.16 -4.69
N ASP A 94 9.10 12.47 -3.40
CA ASP A 94 10.11 13.26 -2.67
C ASP A 94 11.47 12.56 -2.55
N LEU A 95 11.48 11.23 -2.42
CA LEU A 95 12.70 10.48 -2.15
C LEU A 95 13.37 9.93 -3.42
N ALA A 96 12.60 9.58 -4.43
CA ALA A 96 13.16 9.02 -5.67
C ALA A 96 12.14 9.00 -6.82
N ASN A 97 12.65 9.10 -8.04
CA ASN A 97 11.92 8.85 -9.28
C ASN A 97 12.43 7.55 -9.89
N GLN A 98 11.66 6.48 -9.76
CA GLN A 98 12.06 5.15 -10.18
C GLN A 98 11.03 4.50 -11.08
N ARG A 99 11.49 3.61 -11.94
CA ARG A 99 10.65 2.75 -12.75
C ARG A 99 11.11 1.31 -12.60
N PHE A 100 10.17 0.46 -12.25
CA PHE A 100 10.34 -0.97 -12.19
C PHE A 100 9.67 -1.62 -13.41
N PHE A 101 10.36 -2.56 -14.03
CA PHE A 101 9.85 -3.35 -15.15
C PHE A 101 10.10 -4.83 -14.89
N PHE A 102 9.10 -5.64 -15.16
CA PHE A 102 9.23 -7.08 -15.24
C PHE A 102 8.55 -7.55 -16.52
N ASP A 103 9.31 -8.17 -17.40
CA ASP A 103 8.89 -8.63 -18.73
C ASP A 103 8.69 -10.14 -18.81
N GLY A 104 8.70 -10.85 -17.67
CA GLY A 104 8.58 -12.30 -17.55
C GLY A 104 9.91 -13.06 -17.69
N LYS A 105 11.02 -12.35 -17.87
CA LYS A 105 12.38 -12.91 -17.98
C LYS A 105 13.38 -12.15 -17.15
N SER A 106 13.19 -10.86 -17.03
CA SER A 106 14.10 -9.98 -16.32
C SER A 106 13.37 -8.90 -15.55
N VAL A 107 13.93 -8.51 -14.42
CA VAL A 107 13.56 -7.30 -13.70
C VAL A 107 14.55 -6.19 -14.02
N THR A 108 14.02 -5.00 -14.29
CA THR A 108 14.84 -3.80 -14.49
C THR A 108 14.38 -2.71 -13.54
N LEU A 109 15.32 -2.14 -12.80
CA LEU A 109 15.10 -0.94 -11.99
C LEU A 109 15.85 0.23 -12.63
N PHE A 110 15.13 1.28 -13.00
CA PHE A 110 15.68 2.51 -13.57
C PHE A 110 15.45 3.68 -12.64
N ASN A 111 16.51 4.33 -12.19
CA ASN A 111 16.46 5.59 -11.45
C ASN A 111 16.57 6.76 -12.44
N LYS A 112 15.48 7.53 -12.58
CA LYS A 112 15.40 8.63 -13.55
C LYS A 112 16.30 9.81 -13.17
N ASP A 113 16.44 10.09 -11.87
CA ASP A 113 17.21 11.25 -11.40
C ASP A 113 18.72 11.03 -11.62
N LYS A 114 19.19 9.83 -11.28
CA LYS A 114 20.59 9.43 -11.47
C LYS A 114 20.90 8.97 -12.88
N LYS A 115 19.89 8.72 -13.72
CA LYS A 115 20.00 8.16 -15.08
C LYS A 115 20.77 6.85 -15.12
N VAL A 116 20.56 5.99 -14.12
CA VAL A 116 21.19 4.68 -14.04
C VAL A 116 20.16 3.57 -13.99
N TYR A 117 20.48 2.42 -14.56
CA TYR A 117 19.61 1.25 -14.49
C TYR A 117 20.41 -0.02 -14.24
N THR A 118 19.74 -1.00 -13.68
CA THR A 118 20.22 -2.38 -13.58
C THR A 118 19.15 -3.33 -14.09
N THR A 119 19.61 -4.43 -14.68
CA THR A 119 18.74 -5.50 -15.16
C THR A 119 19.29 -6.83 -14.69
N LEU A 120 18.44 -7.63 -14.05
CA LEU A 120 18.75 -8.96 -13.58
C LEU A 120 17.78 -9.96 -14.19
N GLU A 121 18.27 -11.16 -14.52
CA GLU A 121 17.37 -12.27 -14.84
C GLU A 121 16.52 -12.62 -13.63
N ALA A 122 15.25 -12.89 -13.85
CA ALA A 122 14.30 -13.13 -12.79
C ALA A 122 13.39 -14.31 -13.14
N PRO A 123 12.87 -15.02 -12.11
CA PRO A 123 11.90 -16.10 -12.28
C PRO A 123 10.59 -15.64 -12.94
N GLY A 124 9.84 -16.61 -13.46
CA GLY A 124 8.79 -16.41 -14.42
C GLY A 124 7.47 -15.81 -13.95
N THR A 125 7.18 -15.66 -12.64
CA THR A 125 5.93 -15.07 -12.13
C THR A 125 6.16 -13.71 -11.49
N ILE A 126 5.10 -12.91 -11.38
CA ILE A 126 5.16 -11.59 -10.73
C ILE A 126 5.60 -11.72 -9.28
N GLU A 127 5.08 -12.71 -8.54
CA GLU A 127 5.42 -12.94 -7.15
C GLU A 127 6.91 -13.22 -6.98
N GLU A 128 7.40 -14.23 -7.70
CA GLU A 128 8.82 -14.64 -7.65
C GLU A 128 9.74 -13.49 -8.05
N ALA A 129 9.35 -12.72 -9.08
CA ALA A 129 10.12 -11.56 -9.54
C ALA A 129 10.15 -10.42 -8.51
N LEU A 130 9.03 -10.18 -7.80
CA LEU A 130 8.96 -9.18 -6.74
C LEU A 130 9.77 -9.59 -5.52
N GLU A 131 9.68 -10.83 -5.06
CA GLU A 131 10.50 -11.36 -3.97
C GLU A 131 11.99 -11.29 -4.31
N TYR A 132 12.34 -11.68 -5.53
CA TYR A 132 13.71 -11.57 -6.02
C TYR A 132 14.21 -10.12 -6.03
N ALA A 133 13.40 -9.18 -6.54
CA ALA A 133 13.74 -7.77 -6.61
C ALA A 133 13.86 -7.12 -5.21
N GLN A 134 13.00 -7.48 -4.28
CA GLN A 134 13.09 -7.01 -2.89
C GLN A 134 14.42 -7.42 -2.27
N ASN A 135 14.84 -8.67 -2.45
CA ASN A 135 16.10 -9.18 -1.93
C ASN A 135 17.32 -8.60 -2.65
N ALA A 136 17.28 -8.47 -3.98
CA ALA A 136 18.41 -8.02 -4.79
C ALA A 136 18.66 -6.51 -4.72
N PHE A 137 17.57 -5.73 -4.65
CA PHE A 137 17.62 -4.26 -4.70
C PHE A 137 17.36 -3.60 -3.35
N ASN A 138 17.07 -4.37 -2.32
CA ASN A 138 16.51 -3.87 -1.04
C ASN A 138 15.31 -2.94 -1.27
N LEU A 139 14.43 -3.35 -2.20
CA LEU A 139 13.27 -2.56 -2.62
C LEU A 139 12.13 -2.75 -1.63
N SER A 140 11.59 -1.65 -1.11
CA SER A 140 10.35 -1.70 -0.33
C SER A 140 9.14 -1.59 -1.25
N ALA A 141 8.26 -2.59 -1.21
CA ALA A 141 7.03 -2.64 -2.00
C ALA A 141 5.82 -3.03 -1.12
N PRO A 142 5.36 -2.15 -0.20
CA PRO A 142 4.38 -2.49 0.85
C PRO A 142 3.02 -2.93 0.33
N LEU A 143 2.70 -2.68 -0.96
CA LEU A 143 1.43 -3.06 -1.58
C LEU A 143 1.55 -4.28 -2.50
N SER A 144 2.73 -4.91 -2.58
CA SER A 144 2.96 -6.07 -3.47
C SER A 144 1.98 -7.21 -3.20
N ASP A 145 1.64 -7.44 -1.94
CA ASP A 145 0.76 -8.52 -1.51
C ASP A 145 -0.65 -8.44 -2.11
N LEU A 146 -1.12 -7.21 -2.42
CA LEU A 146 -2.39 -7.00 -3.12
C LEU A 146 -2.34 -7.44 -4.59
N ILE A 147 -1.14 -7.57 -5.17
CA ILE A 147 -0.95 -7.99 -6.57
C ILE A 147 -0.85 -9.52 -6.66
N TYR A 148 -0.54 -10.21 -5.58
CA TYR A 148 -0.41 -11.68 -5.56
C TYR A 148 -1.75 -12.36 -5.83
N PRO A 149 -1.77 -13.55 -6.48
CA PRO A 149 -3.03 -14.26 -6.76
C PRO A 149 -3.80 -14.67 -5.52
N ASP A 150 -3.11 -14.88 -4.42
CA ASP A 150 -3.69 -15.22 -3.13
C ASP A 150 -3.41 -14.15 -2.08
N ALA A 151 -3.86 -12.92 -2.38
CA ALA A 151 -3.65 -11.77 -1.51
C ALA A 151 -4.20 -12.00 -0.09
N TYR A 152 -5.31 -12.74 0.05
CA TYR A 152 -5.89 -13.03 1.37
C TYR A 152 -4.91 -13.81 2.25
N ASN A 153 -4.40 -14.94 1.78
CA ASN A 153 -3.52 -15.78 2.58
C ASN A 153 -2.19 -15.07 2.91
N VAL A 154 -1.62 -14.34 1.94
CA VAL A 154 -0.38 -13.58 2.18
C VAL A 154 -0.58 -12.49 3.22
N LEU A 155 -1.65 -11.69 3.12
CA LEU A 155 -1.93 -10.61 4.06
C LEU A 155 -2.28 -11.11 5.47
N THR A 156 -2.87 -12.31 5.59
CA THR A 156 -3.39 -12.80 6.86
C THR A 156 -2.52 -13.86 7.55
N GLN A 157 -1.46 -14.36 6.91
CA GLN A 157 -0.65 -15.49 7.43
C GLN A 157 -0.07 -15.24 8.83
N ASN A 158 0.23 -13.99 9.20
CA ASN A 158 0.80 -13.62 10.50
C ASN A 158 -0.17 -12.80 11.36
N VAL A 159 -1.46 -12.78 11.01
CA VAL A 159 -2.48 -12.00 11.72
C VAL A 159 -2.92 -12.73 12.97
N HIS A 160 -2.82 -12.06 14.13
CA HIS A 160 -3.33 -12.57 15.40
C HIS A 160 -4.82 -12.29 15.58
N SER A 161 -5.27 -11.12 15.16
CA SER A 161 -6.69 -10.78 15.18
C SER A 161 -7.05 -9.81 14.05
N GLY A 162 -8.29 -9.88 13.59
CA GLY A 162 -8.84 -8.98 12.59
C GLY A 162 -10.23 -8.51 12.97
N HIS A 163 -10.48 -7.20 12.87
CA HIS A 163 -11.73 -6.59 13.32
C HIS A 163 -12.40 -5.78 12.22
N TYR A 164 -13.72 -5.83 12.21
CA TYR A 164 -14.55 -5.00 11.35
C TYR A 164 -14.90 -3.69 12.06
N VAL A 165 -14.29 -2.57 11.63
CA VAL A 165 -14.48 -1.25 12.25
C VAL A 165 -15.82 -0.62 11.86
N GLY A 166 -16.28 -0.86 10.63
CA GLY A 166 -17.55 -0.30 10.14
C GLY A 166 -17.50 0.10 8.67
N LEU A 167 -18.53 0.84 8.24
CA LEU A 167 -18.58 1.46 6.92
C LEU A 167 -18.09 2.90 7.02
N HIS A 168 -17.02 3.20 6.31
CA HIS A 168 -16.43 4.54 6.24
C HIS A 168 -16.30 5.00 4.79
N VAL A 169 -16.00 6.28 4.59
CA VAL A 169 -15.90 6.86 3.25
C VAL A 169 -14.46 7.22 2.94
N VAL A 170 -13.97 6.76 1.79
CA VAL A 170 -12.67 7.15 1.22
C VAL A 170 -12.91 7.87 -0.11
N ARG A 171 -12.61 9.16 -0.19
CA ARG A 171 -12.84 9.98 -1.41
C ARG A 171 -14.24 9.81 -2.02
N GLY A 172 -15.28 9.83 -1.17
CA GLY A 172 -16.67 9.69 -1.60
C GLY A 172 -17.17 8.26 -1.81
N ILE A 173 -16.30 7.25 -1.70
CA ILE A 173 -16.64 5.84 -1.89
C ILE A 173 -16.88 5.19 -0.53
N LYS A 174 -18.04 4.51 -0.35
CA LYS A 174 -18.31 3.71 0.85
C LYS A 174 -17.44 2.46 0.86
N CYS A 175 -16.75 2.22 1.97
CA CYS A 175 -15.81 1.12 2.13
C CYS A 175 -16.04 0.40 3.46
N HIS A 176 -15.89 -0.92 3.45
CA HIS A 176 -15.64 -1.69 4.66
C HIS A 176 -14.27 -1.32 5.19
N HIS A 177 -14.20 -0.85 6.44
CA HIS A 177 -12.95 -0.55 7.13
C HIS A 177 -12.60 -1.70 8.06
N LEU A 178 -11.44 -2.29 7.86
CA LEU A 178 -10.92 -3.42 8.61
C LEU A 178 -9.61 -3.04 9.26
N VAL A 179 -9.30 -3.66 10.40
CA VAL A 179 -8.00 -3.57 11.07
C VAL A 179 -7.50 -4.96 11.42
N PHE A 180 -6.21 -5.18 11.24
CA PHE A 180 -5.53 -6.44 11.50
C PHE A 180 -4.31 -6.22 12.37
N ILE A 181 -4.14 -7.08 13.37
CA ILE A 181 -3.10 -6.99 14.38
C ILE A 181 -2.08 -8.13 14.15
N GLN A 182 -0.81 -7.77 14.07
CA GLN A 182 0.32 -8.69 14.02
C GLN A 182 1.34 -8.33 15.12
N ASP A 183 2.42 -9.06 15.27
CA ASP A 183 3.45 -8.75 16.28
C ASP A 183 4.14 -7.42 16.01
N ASP A 184 4.69 -7.24 14.82
CA ASP A 184 5.54 -6.12 14.46
C ASP A 184 4.80 -4.96 13.78
N ILE A 185 3.66 -5.25 13.14
CA ILE A 185 2.86 -4.27 12.44
C ILE A 185 1.38 -4.41 12.76
N ASP A 186 0.65 -3.30 12.70
CA ASP A 186 -0.79 -3.31 12.55
C ASP A 186 -1.11 -2.70 11.19
N TRP A 187 -2.13 -3.23 10.52
CA TRP A 187 -2.54 -2.65 9.27
C TRP A 187 -4.06 -2.52 9.16
N GLN A 188 -4.47 -1.53 8.40
CA GLN A 188 -5.85 -1.21 8.15
C GLN A 188 -6.09 -1.17 6.64
N ILE A 189 -7.27 -1.62 6.22
CA ILE A 189 -7.66 -1.56 4.82
C ILE A 189 -9.11 -1.10 4.68
N TRP A 190 -9.36 -0.31 3.65
CA TRP A 190 -10.69 0.13 3.24
C TRP A 190 -11.01 -0.49 1.90
N ILE A 191 -11.98 -1.39 1.89
CA ILE A 191 -12.41 -2.17 0.73
C ILE A 191 -13.75 -1.63 0.27
N GLU A 192 -13.88 -1.28 -1.00
CA GLU A 192 -15.12 -0.77 -1.57
C GLU A 192 -16.30 -1.72 -1.31
N ASN A 193 -17.38 -1.17 -0.76
CA ASN A 193 -18.63 -1.89 -0.55
C ASN A 193 -19.44 -1.91 -1.85
N SER A 194 -19.05 -2.76 -2.79
CA SER A 194 -19.68 -2.91 -4.11
C SER A 194 -19.47 -4.33 -4.66
N GLN A 195 -20.01 -4.61 -5.84
CA GLN A 195 -19.79 -5.87 -6.57
C GLN A 195 -18.35 -6.00 -7.09
N THR A 196 -17.58 -4.92 -7.06
CA THR A 196 -16.16 -4.87 -7.42
C THR A 196 -15.36 -4.39 -6.22
N PRO A 197 -15.11 -5.25 -5.21
CA PRO A 197 -14.56 -4.86 -3.92
C PRO A 197 -13.06 -4.51 -4.01
N LEU A 198 -12.77 -3.34 -4.56
CA LEU A 198 -11.41 -2.85 -4.72
C LEU A 198 -10.88 -2.21 -3.43
N PRO A 199 -9.60 -2.41 -3.08
CA PRO A 199 -8.98 -1.68 -1.99
C PRO A 199 -8.84 -0.20 -2.39
N ARG A 200 -9.23 0.71 -1.48
CA ARG A 200 -9.21 2.17 -1.70
C ARG A 200 -8.20 2.89 -0.83
N LYS A 201 -7.89 2.32 0.32
CA LYS A 201 -6.88 2.86 1.23
C LYS A 201 -6.26 1.72 2.02
N MET A 202 -4.98 1.82 2.32
CA MET A 202 -4.26 0.96 3.25
C MET A 202 -3.38 1.81 4.16
N VAL A 203 -3.29 1.44 5.43
CA VAL A 203 -2.37 2.05 6.40
C VAL A 203 -1.62 0.91 7.07
N ILE A 204 -0.30 1.01 7.13
CA ILE A 204 0.56 0.06 7.84
C ILE A 204 1.30 0.84 8.92
N THR A 205 1.22 0.39 10.16
CA THR A 205 1.90 0.98 11.31
C THR A 205 3.00 0.03 11.78
N SER A 206 4.25 0.49 11.77
CA SER A 206 5.41 -0.28 12.20
C SER A 206 5.60 -0.14 13.72
N LYS A 207 5.09 -1.09 14.51
CA LYS A 207 5.10 -1.04 15.99
C LYS A 207 6.50 -1.21 16.60
N TRP A 208 7.38 -1.93 15.93
CA TRP A 208 8.75 -2.20 16.38
C TRP A 208 9.70 -0.99 16.26
N LEU A 209 9.30 0.03 15.48
CA LEU A 209 10.05 1.25 15.34
C LEU A 209 9.58 2.32 16.34
N ALA A 210 10.52 3.05 16.91
CA ALA A 210 10.21 4.18 17.80
C ALA A 210 9.29 5.17 17.07
N GLY A 211 8.25 5.68 17.77
CA GLY A 211 7.29 6.61 17.19
C GLY A 211 6.27 5.96 16.25
N ALA A 212 6.30 4.63 16.08
CA ALA A 212 5.36 3.86 15.27
C ALA A 212 5.06 4.53 13.90
N PRO A 213 6.07 4.68 13.01
CA PRO A 213 5.88 5.34 11.73
C PRO A 213 4.87 4.60 10.86
N GLN A 214 4.14 5.37 10.05
CA GLN A 214 3.09 4.83 9.20
C GLN A 214 3.45 4.96 7.72
N PHE A 215 3.05 3.94 6.98
CA PHE A 215 2.88 4.00 5.53
C PHE A 215 1.38 4.09 5.24
N THR A 216 0.97 5.07 4.46
CA THR A 216 -0.42 5.21 3.99
C THR A 216 -0.43 5.20 2.47
N ALA A 217 -1.34 4.42 1.88
CA ALA A 217 -1.60 4.41 0.45
C ALA A 217 -3.07 4.68 0.17
N LEU A 218 -3.34 5.65 -0.69
CA LEU A 218 -4.65 5.87 -1.31
C LEU A 218 -4.62 5.29 -2.73
N MET A 219 -5.51 4.35 -3.01
CA MET A 219 -5.58 3.63 -4.28
C MET A 219 -6.72 4.17 -5.14
N SER A 220 -6.38 4.65 -6.32
CA SER A 220 -7.29 5.34 -7.24
C SER A 220 -7.06 4.93 -8.69
N TYR A 221 -7.88 5.45 -9.60
CA TYR A 221 -7.77 5.24 -11.04
C TYR A 221 -7.65 3.78 -11.47
N TRP A 222 -8.35 2.89 -10.77
CA TRP A 222 -8.44 1.49 -11.14
C TRP A 222 -9.06 1.33 -12.54
N LYS A 223 -8.36 0.59 -13.41
CA LYS A 223 -8.86 0.14 -14.70
C LYS A 223 -8.77 -1.39 -14.73
N THR A 224 -9.87 -2.04 -14.41
CA THR A 224 -9.95 -3.51 -14.23
C THR A 224 -10.17 -4.28 -15.52
N SER A 225 -10.39 -3.57 -16.65
CA SER A 225 -10.53 -4.13 -17.99
C SER A 225 -9.51 -3.52 -18.95
N ALA A 226 -8.31 -3.24 -18.48
CA ALA A 226 -7.24 -2.69 -19.28
C ALA A 226 -6.79 -3.69 -20.36
N ARG A 227 -6.34 -3.17 -21.52
CA ARG A 227 -5.61 -3.95 -22.53
C ARG A 227 -4.22 -3.36 -22.61
N LEU A 228 -3.24 -4.10 -22.08
CA LEU A 228 -1.89 -3.62 -21.93
C LEU A 228 -0.98 -4.23 -23.00
N PRO A 229 -0.37 -3.41 -23.88
CA PRO A 229 0.53 -3.91 -24.90
C PRO A 229 1.81 -4.49 -24.27
N GLN A 230 2.37 -5.52 -24.88
CA GLN A 230 3.59 -6.19 -24.41
C GLN A 230 4.77 -5.21 -24.21
N GLY A 231 4.95 -4.27 -25.15
CA GLY A 231 6.03 -3.29 -25.10
C GLY A 231 5.99 -2.35 -23.86
N LEU A 232 4.84 -2.28 -23.17
CA LEU A 232 4.72 -1.48 -21.95
C LEU A 232 5.64 -1.99 -20.82
N PHE A 233 5.93 -3.28 -20.81
CA PHE A 233 6.68 -3.97 -19.76
C PHE A 233 8.17 -4.15 -20.11
N ILE A 234 8.56 -3.80 -21.32
CA ILE A 234 9.94 -3.91 -21.79
C ILE A 234 10.65 -2.58 -21.53
N PHE A 235 11.78 -2.63 -20.83
CA PHE A 235 12.62 -1.47 -20.65
C PHE A 235 13.48 -1.20 -21.88
N THR A 236 13.40 0.02 -22.39
CA THR A 236 14.33 0.53 -23.41
C THR A 236 15.14 1.64 -22.77
N PRO A 237 16.47 1.47 -22.62
CA PRO A 237 17.30 2.46 -21.98
C PRO A 237 17.26 3.80 -22.73
N PRO A 238 17.03 4.93 -22.07
CA PRO A 238 17.30 6.24 -22.65
C PRO A 238 18.77 6.37 -23.04
N VAL A 239 19.06 7.16 -24.09
CA VAL A 239 20.43 7.36 -24.59
C VAL A 239 21.41 7.83 -23.50
N THR A 240 20.90 8.59 -22.52
CA THR A 240 21.69 9.14 -21.41
C THR A 240 21.80 8.20 -20.21
N ALA A 241 21.12 7.05 -20.23
CA ALA A 241 21.11 6.12 -19.10
C ALA A 241 22.31 5.18 -19.15
N GLN A 242 22.94 4.98 -17.99
CA GLN A 242 24.07 4.07 -17.83
C GLN A 242 23.63 2.79 -17.12
N LYS A 243 24.07 1.65 -17.63
CA LYS A 243 23.90 0.38 -16.94
C LYS A 243 24.89 0.30 -15.78
N ILE A 244 24.39 -0.08 -14.61
CA ILE A 244 25.22 -0.35 -13.43
C ILE A 244 25.01 -1.79 -12.97
N GLU A 245 26.02 -2.37 -12.36
CA GLU A 245 25.91 -3.63 -11.63
C GLU A 245 25.54 -3.32 -10.18
N ILE A 246 24.55 -4.03 -9.65
CA ILE A 246 24.25 -3.98 -8.21
C ILE A 246 25.00 -5.14 -7.57
N LEU A 247 25.89 -4.81 -6.66
CA LEU A 247 26.49 -5.82 -5.79
C LEU A 247 25.38 -6.31 -4.84
N PRO A 248 25.20 -7.63 -4.70
CA PRO A 248 24.26 -8.16 -3.74
C PRO A 248 24.54 -7.56 -2.37
N ALA A 249 23.50 -7.12 -1.66
CA ALA A 249 23.65 -6.66 -0.30
C ALA A 249 24.38 -7.77 0.49
N ALA A 250 25.47 -7.42 1.15
CA ALA A 250 26.21 -8.36 1.99
C ALA A 250 25.20 -8.92 3.00
N LYS A 251 25.00 -10.25 2.98
CA LYS A 251 24.17 -10.90 3.99
C LYS A 251 24.77 -10.53 5.34
N GLY A 252 24.09 -9.68 6.09
CA GLY A 252 24.47 -9.37 7.47
C GLY A 252 24.59 -10.69 8.23
N LYS A 253 25.76 -10.87 8.87
CA LYS A 253 26.00 -11.98 9.79
C LYS A 253 25.22 -11.80 11.06
#